data_c1f7fc5ddbf50b8091d6bfcab8064c84
#
_entry.id   c1f7fc5ddbf50b8091d6bfcab8064c84
#
_cell.length_a   1.000
_cell.length_b   1.000
_cell.length_c   1.000
_cell.angle_alpha   90.00
_cell.angle_beta   90.00
_cell.angle_gamma   90.00
#
_symmetry.space_group_name_H-M   'P 1'
#
loop_
_entity.id
_entity.type
_entity.pdbx_description
1 polymer ?
#
loop_
_entity_poly.entity_id
_entity_poly.type
_entity_poly.pdbx_seq_one_letter_code
_entity_poly.pdbx_strand_id
1 'polypeptide(L)'
;MNLQDNTLSRVEFLDYFERFSDLGDFASKGTQLAIDLSTAQVFRTKLTTTCTGLNVTNTPDNGNANAVGFSLFFVGDGTARTMTWNIGSTAASWAGGVAPTYTSTLNKIDVFSFLSRDGGSTWLGFVGGQNF
;
A
#
# COMPACT_ATOMS: atom_id res chain seq x y z
N MET A 1 -1.67 -28.20 19.90
CA MET A 1 -0.40 -27.48 19.69
C MET A 1 0.15 -27.06 21.04
N ASN A 2 1.41 -27.40 21.33
CA ASN A 2 2.07 -26.99 22.58
C ASN A 2 2.93 -25.75 22.32
N LEU A 3 2.66 -24.66 23.02
CA LEU A 3 3.39 -23.39 22.89
C LEU A 3 4.27 -23.08 24.11
N GLN A 4 4.54 -24.07 24.98
CA GLN A 4 5.33 -23.84 26.19
C GLN A 4 6.79 -23.45 25.89
N ASP A 5 7.32 -23.90 24.77
CA ASP A 5 8.67 -23.58 24.30
C ASP A 5 8.69 -22.54 23.19
N ASN A 6 7.55 -21.93 22.85
CA ASN A 6 7.37 -21.01 21.73
C ASN A 6 7.81 -21.59 20.36
N THR A 7 7.85 -22.91 20.24
CA THR A 7 8.20 -23.59 18.99
C THR A 7 6.96 -24.11 18.28
N LEU A 8 6.76 -23.75 17.03
CA LEU A 8 5.79 -24.36 16.15
C LEU A 8 6.46 -25.51 15.41
N SER A 9 6.24 -26.76 15.89
CA SER A 9 6.81 -27.96 15.29
C SER A 9 5.96 -28.46 14.16
N ARG A 10 5.64 -28.01 13.19
CA ARG A 10 4.81 -28.41 12.05
C ARG A 10 3.59 -27.52 11.88
N VAL A 11 3.71 -26.57 11.00
CA VAL A 11 2.60 -25.74 10.53
C VAL A 11 2.26 -26.13 9.10
N GLU A 12 1.00 -26.53 8.88
CA GLU A 12 0.49 -26.81 7.57
C GLU A 12 -0.42 -25.65 7.15
N PHE A 13 -0.06 -24.96 6.04
CA PHE A 13 -0.92 -23.97 5.42
C PHE A 13 -1.70 -24.66 4.31
N LEU A 14 -3.00 -24.89 4.54
CA LEU A 14 -3.87 -25.52 3.55
C LEU A 14 -4.25 -24.56 2.43
N ASP A 15 -4.43 -23.26 2.78
CA ASP A 15 -4.76 -22.21 1.84
C ASP A 15 -4.00 -20.93 2.22
N TYR A 16 -3.47 -20.23 1.20
CA TYR A 16 -2.87 -18.92 1.37
C TYR A 16 -3.58 -17.90 0.49
N PHE A 17 -4.21 -16.91 1.12
CA PHE A 17 -4.84 -15.79 0.44
C PHE A 17 -4.32 -14.48 1.01
N GLU A 18 -3.99 -13.54 0.14
CA GLU A 18 -3.78 -12.17 0.57
C GLU A 18 -5.13 -11.52 0.90
N ARG A 19 -5.18 -10.82 2.02
CA ARG A 19 -6.38 -10.09 2.40
C ARG A 19 -6.54 -8.87 1.52
N PHE A 20 -7.76 -8.66 1.03
CA PHE A 20 -8.15 -7.48 0.26
C PHE A 20 -9.06 -6.58 1.09
N SER A 21 -8.82 -5.26 1.01
CA SER A 21 -9.66 -4.24 1.64
C SER A 21 -10.04 -3.17 0.62
N ASP A 22 -11.33 -2.99 0.38
CA ASP A 22 -11.84 -1.85 -0.40
C ASP A 22 -12.03 -0.66 0.54
N LEU A 23 -11.21 0.38 0.35
CA LEU A 23 -11.25 1.60 1.15
C LEU A 23 -12.30 2.59 0.65
N GLY A 24 -12.97 2.28 -0.48
CA GLY A 24 -13.96 3.16 -1.08
C GLY A 24 -13.36 4.42 -1.70
N ASP A 25 -14.17 5.48 -1.73
CA ASP A 25 -13.78 6.76 -2.29
C ASP A 25 -12.96 7.56 -1.28
N PHE A 26 -11.77 8.02 -1.69
CA PHE A 26 -10.97 8.94 -0.89
C PHE A 26 -11.46 10.38 -1.12
N ALA A 27 -12.14 10.93 -0.11
CA ALA A 27 -12.75 12.25 -0.17
C ALA A 27 -12.15 13.28 0.81
N SER A 28 -11.15 12.89 1.60
CA SER A 28 -10.53 13.75 2.63
C SER A 28 -9.42 14.62 2.03
N LYS A 29 -9.81 15.72 1.37
CA LYS A 29 -8.90 16.62 0.66
C LYS A 29 -7.71 17.06 1.50
N GLY A 30 -6.51 16.95 0.91
CA GLY A 30 -5.27 17.42 1.52
C GLY A 30 -4.77 16.57 2.68
N THR A 31 -5.30 15.35 2.84
CA THR A 31 -4.84 14.36 3.84
C THR A 31 -4.20 13.15 3.17
N GLN A 32 -3.71 12.21 3.96
CA GLN A 32 -3.15 10.94 3.51
C GLN A 32 -4.21 9.83 3.55
N LEU A 33 -4.15 8.92 2.60
CA LEU A 33 -4.96 7.70 2.58
C LEU A 33 -4.45 6.73 3.67
N ALA A 34 -5.34 6.28 4.54
CA ALA A 34 -4.99 5.32 5.58
C ALA A 34 -4.83 3.90 5.01
N ILE A 35 -3.69 3.30 5.25
CA ILE A 35 -3.34 1.92 4.88
C ILE A 35 -3.00 1.17 6.17
N ASP A 36 -3.91 0.33 6.65
CA ASP A 36 -3.71 -0.46 7.85
C ASP A 36 -3.32 -1.90 7.49
N LEU A 37 -2.04 -2.23 7.67
CA LEU A 37 -1.49 -3.54 7.31
C LEU A 37 -1.95 -4.68 8.23
N SER A 38 -2.60 -4.37 9.35
CA SER A 38 -3.26 -5.40 10.17
C SER A 38 -4.55 -5.93 9.53
N THR A 39 -5.14 -5.17 8.61
CA THR A 39 -6.43 -5.53 7.97
C THR A 39 -6.26 -6.27 6.65
N ALA A 40 -5.29 -5.85 5.83
CA ALA A 40 -5.07 -6.40 4.50
C ALA A 40 -3.64 -6.14 4.01
N GLN A 41 -3.29 -6.73 2.88
CA GLN A 41 -2.07 -6.46 2.11
C GLN A 41 -2.37 -5.94 0.71
N VAL A 42 -3.61 -6.07 0.26
CA VAL A 42 -4.08 -5.55 -1.02
C VAL A 42 -5.25 -4.60 -0.75
N PHE A 43 -5.13 -3.38 -1.26
CA PHE A 43 -6.11 -2.32 -1.03
C PHE A 43 -6.64 -1.78 -2.35
N ARG A 44 -7.84 -1.24 -2.32
CA ARG A 44 -8.44 -0.50 -3.43
C ARG A 44 -8.96 0.84 -2.95
N THR A 45 -8.74 1.89 -3.74
CA THR A 45 -9.37 3.19 -3.51
C THR A 45 -9.70 3.88 -4.83
N LYS A 46 -10.68 4.77 -4.81
CA LYS A 46 -10.95 5.73 -5.89
C LYS A 46 -10.59 7.12 -5.37
N LEU A 47 -9.72 7.81 -6.08
CA LEU A 47 -9.31 9.15 -5.70
C LEU A 47 -10.32 10.17 -6.21
N THR A 48 -11.05 10.83 -5.30
CA THR A 48 -12.05 11.85 -5.66
C THR A 48 -11.63 13.25 -5.28
N THR A 49 -10.45 13.39 -4.66
CA THR A 49 -9.85 14.68 -4.28
C THR A 49 -8.34 14.58 -4.21
N THR A 50 -7.65 15.68 -3.90
CA THR A 50 -6.20 15.72 -3.70
C THR A 50 -5.80 14.87 -2.50
N CYS A 51 -4.80 13.99 -2.69
CA CYS A 51 -4.23 13.13 -1.67
C CYS A 51 -2.74 13.47 -1.48
N THR A 52 -2.31 13.64 -0.24
CA THR A 52 -0.94 14.07 0.08
C THR A 52 -0.01 12.90 0.43
N GLY A 53 -0.49 11.67 0.31
CA GLY A 53 0.33 10.49 0.54
C GLY A 53 -0.45 9.33 1.14
N LEU A 54 0.29 8.37 1.67
CA LEU A 54 -0.23 7.19 2.33
C LEU A 54 0.18 7.23 3.81
N ASN A 55 -0.77 7.03 4.71
CA ASN A 55 -0.50 6.82 6.13
C ASN A 55 -0.54 5.32 6.41
N VAL A 56 0.64 4.69 6.39
CA VAL A 56 0.77 3.25 6.61
C VAL A 56 0.97 2.98 8.10
N THR A 57 0.12 2.12 8.65
CA THR A 57 0.13 1.73 10.06
C THR A 57 0.26 0.23 10.24
N ASN A 58 0.61 -0.19 11.47
CA ASN A 58 0.77 -1.61 11.83
C ASN A 58 1.83 -2.34 10.99
N THR A 59 2.92 -1.65 10.70
CA THR A 59 4.14 -2.26 10.15
C THR A 59 4.85 -3.10 11.22
N PRO A 60 5.64 -4.12 10.82
CA PRO A 60 6.46 -4.87 11.77
C PRO A 60 7.41 -3.94 12.53
N ASP A 61 7.37 -4.00 13.86
CA ASP A 61 8.11 -3.09 14.74
C ASP A 61 9.51 -3.64 15.13
N ASN A 62 10.30 -4.06 14.15
CA ASN A 62 11.62 -4.64 14.43
C ASN A 62 12.74 -3.97 13.62
N GLY A 63 12.58 -2.70 13.30
CA GLY A 63 13.59 -1.95 12.57
C GLY A 63 13.99 -2.65 11.26
N ASN A 64 15.29 -2.80 11.03
CA ASN A 64 15.84 -3.32 9.77
C ASN A 64 15.71 -4.84 9.59
N ALA A 65 15.08 -5.56 10.51
CA ALA A 65 15.00 -7.03 10.46
C ALA A 65 13.81 -7.55 9.65
N ASN A 66 12.81 -6.72 9.38
CA ASN A 66 11.56 -7.15 8.73
C ASN A 66 11.30 -6.42 7.42
N ALA A 67 11.07 -7.22 6.38
CA ALA A 67 10.49 -6.72 5.14
C ALA A 67 8.96 -6.73 5.23
N VAL A 68 8.33 -5.73 4.64
CA VAL A 68 6.88 -5.61 4.56
C VAL A 68 6.50 -4.99 3.23
N GLY A 69 5.37 -5.41 2.67
CA GLY A 69 4.87 -4.86 1.42
C GLY A 69 3.35 -4.86 1.35
N PHE A 70 2.82 -4.06 0.44
CA PHE A 70 1.40 -4.04 0.10
C PHE A 70 1.20 -3.58 -1.35
N SER A 71 0.03 -3.86 -1.89
CA SER A 71 -0.39 -3.42 -3.22
C SER A 71 -1.63 -2.54 -3.14
N LEU A 72 -1.71 -1.55 -4.01
CA LEU A 72 -2.79 -0.58 -4.07
C LEU A 72 -3.36 -0.53 -5.49
N PHE A 73 -4.64 -0.87 -5.61
CA PHE A 73 -5.44 -0.63 -6.81
C PHE A 73 -6.03 0.78 -6.73
N PHE A 74 -5.65 1.62 -7.67
CA PHE A 74 -6.03 3.02 -7.74
C PHE A 74 -7.01 3.24 -8.88
N VAL A 75 -8.24 3.64 -8.59
CA VAL A 75 -9.30 3.80 -9.59
C VAL A 75 -9.47 5.27 -9.94
N GLY A 76 -9.48 5.58 -11.23
CA GLY A 76 -9.76 6.94 -11.72
C GLY A 76 -11.23 7.31 -11.58
N ASP A 77 -11.50 8.57 -11.20
CA ASP A 77 -12.86 9.13 -11.12
C ASP A 77 -13.27 9.98 -12.33
N GLY A 78 -12.41 10.05 -13.34
CA GLY A 78 -12.63 10.85 -14.55
C GLY A 78 -12.09 12.28 -14.45
N THR A 79 -11.50 12.66 -13.31
CA THR A 79 -10.93 13.98 -13.08
C THR A 79 -9.47 13.86 -12.67
N ALA A 80 -8.58 14.66 -13.27
CA ALA A 80 -7.19 14.70 -12.84
C ALA A 80 -7.10 15.25 -11.42
N ARG A 81 -6.56 14.45 -10.50
CA ARG A 81 -6.34 14.81 -9.11
C ARG A 81 -4.84 14.81 -8.82
N THR A 82 -4.43 15.53 -7.82
CA THR A 82 -3.04 15.50 -7.35
C THR A 82 -2.87 14.36 -6.35
N MET A 83 -1.93 13.46 -6.64
CA MET A 83 -1.44 12.44 -5.72
C MET A 83 0.04 12.72 -5.42
N THR A 84 0.36 12.87 -4.15
CA THR A 84 1.75 12.95 -3.69
C THR A 84 2.12 11.61 -3.08
N TRP A 85 3.23 11.04 -3.55
CA TRP A 85 3.64 9.69 -3.12
C TRP A 85 4.54 9.74 -1.88
N ASN A 86 4.07 10.42 -0.83
CA ASN A 86 4.69 10.33 0.49
C ASN A 86 4.10 9.14 1.25
N ILE A 87 4.92 8.48 2.06
CA ILE A 87 4.46 7.51 3.04
C ILE A 87 4.83 8.06 4.40
N GLY A 88 3.82 8.51 5.14
CA GLY A 88 4.04 9.36 6.29
C GLY A 88 4.67 10.70 5.87
N SER A 89 5.81 11.05 6.45
CA SER A 89 6.56 12.26 6.13
C SER A 89 7.64 12.08 5.08
N THR A 90 7.89 10.85 4.61
CA THR A 90 8.99 10.52 3.70
C THR A 90 8.47 10.15 2.32
N ALA A 91 9.08 10.69 1.27
CA ALA A 91 8.73 10.32 -0.09
C ALA A 91 9.11 8.86 -0.38
N ALA A 92 8.23 8.11 -1.04
CA ALA A 92 8.57 6.81 -1.58
C ALA A 92 9.65 6.96 -2.68
N SER A 93 10.59 6.03 -2.71
CA SER A 93 11.63 5.98 -3.76
C SER A 93 11.13 5.17 -4.95
N TRP A 94 11.17 5.76 -6.14
CA TRP A 94 10.74 5.15 -7.39
C TRP A 94 11.92 4.84 -8.30
N ALA A 95 11.78 3.84 -9.15
CA ALA A 95 12.80 3.53 -10.15
C ALA A 95 13.05 4.75 -11.05
N GLY A 96 14.33 5.07 -11.26
CA GLY A 96 14.71 6.27 -12.02
C GLY A 96 14.48 7.59 -11.30
N GLY A 97 14.05 7.57 -10.04
CA GLY A 97 13.82 8.76 -9.22
C GLY A 97 12.58 9.58 -9.58
N VAL A 98 11.70 9.03 -10.42
CA VAL A 98 10.49 9.73 -10.89
C VAL A 98 9.24 9.03 -10.37
N ALA A 99 8.45 9.74 -9.58
CA ALA A 99 7.16 9.25 -9.11
C ALA A 99 6.15 9.16 -10.27
N PRO A 100 5.33 8.09 -10.32
CA PRO A 100 4.36 7.94 -11.40
C PRO A 100 3.19 8.92 -11.26
N THR A 101 2.61 9.28 -12.41
CA THR A 101 1.29 9.90 -12.48
C THR A 101 0.25 8.79 -12.61
N TYR A 102 -0.79 8.82 -11.77
CA TYR A 102 -1.86 7.83 -11.88
C TYR A 102 -2.82 8.13 -13.02
N THR A 103 -3.51 7.10 -13.52
CA THR A 103 -4.51 7.23 -14.59
C THR A 103 -5.81 7.76 -14.00
N SER A 104 -6.18 9.00 -14.38
CA SER A 104 -7.40 9.64 -13.89
C SER A 104 -8.68 9.25 -14.66
N THR A 105 -8.56 8.60 -15.80
CA THR A 105 -9.71 8.19 -16.63
C THR A 105 -10.71 7.38 -15.82
N LEU A 106 -11.99 7.68 -15.99
CA LEU A 106 -13.07 7.06 -15.23
C LEU A 106 -13.03 5.54 -15.30
N ASN A 107 -13.06 4.90 -14.13
CA ASN A 107 -13.03 3.45 -13.92
C ASN A 107 -11.78 2.71 -14.45
N LYS A 108 -10.78 3.45 -14.90
CA LYS A 108 -9.47 2.82 -15.18
C LYS A 108 -8.72 2.54 -13.89
N ILE A 109 -7.93 1.48 -13.90
CA ILE A 109 -7.24 0.98 -12.71
C ILE A 109 -5.73 1.03 -12.94
N ASP A 110 -5.03 1.58 -11.97
CA ASP A 110 -3.59 1.44 -11.85
C ASP A 110 -3.27 0.52 -10.66
N VAL A 111 -2.19 -0.23 -10.77
CA VAL A 111 -1.68 -1.07 -9.69
C VAL A 111 -0.30 -0.57 -9.29
N PHE A 112 -0.18 -0.18 -8.03
CA PHE A 112 1.09 0.20 -7.41
C PHE A 112 1.43 -0.77 -6.29
N SER A 113 2.70 -1.13 -6.16
CA SER A 113 3.18 -1.95 -5.06
C SER A 113 4.27 -1.22 -4.30
N PHE A 114 4.32 -1.45 -3.01
CA PHE A 114 5.27 -0.83 -2.12
C PHE A 114 5.99 -1.89 -1.29
N LEU A 115 7.29 -1.73 -1.14
CA LEU A 115 8.13 -2.65 -0.37
C LEU A 115 9.06 -1.86 0.54
N SER A 116 9.09 -2.24 1.81
CA SER A 116 10.06 -1.77 2.78
C SER A 116 10.89 -2.95 3.26
N ARG A 117 12.20 -2.73 3.42
CA ARG A 117 13.13 -3.73 4.00
C ARG A 117 13.53 -3.43 5.45
N ASP A 118 13.03 -2.34 5.99
CA ASP A 118 13.42 -1.78 7.29
C ASP A 118 12.24 -1.51 8.22
N GLY A 119 11.23 -2.38 8.16
CA GLY A 119 10.06 -2.31 9.03
C GLY A 119 9.13 -1.13 8.75
N GLY A 120 9.22 -0.52 7.57
CA GLY A 120 8.37 0.60 7.18
C GLY A 120 9.00 1.97 7.35
N SER A 121 10.31 2.06 7.64
CA SER A 121 11.01 3.35 7.75
C SER A 121 11.25 3.99 6.39
N THR A 122 11.61 3.19 5.38
CA THR A 122 11.76 3.63 3.99
C THR A 122 10.99 2.71 3.04
N TRP A 123 10.51 3.26 1.93
CA TRP A 123 9.66 2.53 0.99
C TRP A 123 10.14 2.68 -0.45
N LEU A 124 10.17 1.57 -1.15
CA LEU A 124 10.32 1.51 -2.61
C LEU A 124 8.94 1.37 -3.25
N GLY A 125 8.67 2.18 -4.25
CA GLY A 125 7.43 2.12 -5.03
C GLY A 125 7.66 1.49 -6.40
N PHE A 126 6.70 0.68 -6.83
CA PHE A 126 6.71 -0.01 -8.12
C PHE A 126 5.39 0.21 -8.85
N VAL A 127 5.47 0.45 -10.14
CA VAL A 127 4.29 0.46 -11.02
C VAL A 127 4.09 -0.96 -11.52
N GLY A 128 3.03 -1.62 -11.05
CA GLY A 128 2.66 -2.97 -11.49
C GLY A 128 1.96 -2.95 -12.85
N GLY A 129 1.26 -1.87 -13.15
CA GLY A 129 0.59 -1.61 -14.41
C GLY A 129 -0.37 -0.45 -14.31
N GLN A 130 -0.72 0.14 -15.45
CA GLN A 130 -1.62 1.30 -15.49
C GLN A 130 -2.65 1.17 -16.62
N ASN A 131 -3.78 1.85 -16.42
CA ASN A 131 -4.81 2.01 -17.44
C ASN A 131 -5.49 0.69 -17.86
N PHE A 132 -5.71 -0.21 -16.90
CA PHE A 132 -6.47 -1.45 -17.11
C PHE A 132 -7.96 -1.18 -17.35
#